data_e461bb3a62a112cf12d68ea17515bdf6
#
_entry.id   e461bb3a62a112cf12d68ea17515bdf6
#
_cell.length_a   1.000
_cell.length_b   1.000
_cell.length_c   1.000
_cell.angle_alpha   90.00
_cell.angle_beta   90.00
_cell.angle_gamma   90.00
#
_symmetry.space_group_name_H-M   'P 1'
#
loop_
_entity.id
_entity.type
_entity.pdbx_description
1 polymer ?
#
loop_
_entity_poly.entity_id
_entity_poly.type
_entity_poly.pdbx_seq_one_letter_code
_entity_poly.pdbx_strand_id
1 'polypeptide(L)'
;MERKRIAEIMALPNSVFVFGSNLAGVHGAGAAKEAATRYGAVRGHGEGMAGRSYAIPTKGSWRDPVGLPLGQIEVFVQTFIRYAYGHPVHLFAVTRIGCGYAGYTDRQIAPLFSDAPPNCLLPPEWESIRF
;
A
#
# COMPACT_ATOMS: atom_id res chain seq x y z
N MET A 1 -3.96 -2.71 -16.58
CA MET A 1 -2.76 -3.49 -16.31
C MET A 1 -2.01 -2.89 -15.17
N GLU A 2 -2.16 -3.49 -14.01
CA GLU A 2 -1.61 -2.95 -12.75
C GLU A 2 -0.09 -2.78 -12.83
N ARG A 3 0.61 -3.81 -13.28
CA ARG A 3 2.07 -3.79 -13.35
C ARG A 3 2.60 -2.67 -14.24
N LYS A 4 1.96 -2.44 -15.40
CA LYS A 4 2.35 -1.37 -16.32
C LYS A 4 2.09 -0.01 -15.71
N ARG A 5 0.93 0.19 -15.09
CA ARG A 5 0.57 1.43 -14.43
C ARG A 5 1.60 1.81 -13.36
N ILE A 6 1.93 0.84 -12.49
CA ILE A 6 2.88 1.07 -11.40
C ILE A 6 4.26 1.42 -11.98
N ALA A 7 4.73 0.69 -13.00
CA ALA A 7 6.04 0.97 -13.59
C ALA A 7 6.11 2.38 -14.17
N GLU A 8 5.04 2.85 -14.82
CA GLU A 8 4.98 4.20 -15.37
C GLU A 8 5.05 5.27 -14.28
N ILE A 9 4.32 5.08 -13.17
CA ILE A 9 4.34 6.02 -12.05
C ILE A 9 5.74 6.02 -11.40
N MET A 10 6.30 4.83 -11.18
CA MET A 10 7.57 4.70 -10.48
C MET A 10 8.77 5.18 -11.32
N ALA A 11 8.58 5.41 -12.62
CA ALA A 11 9.56 6.08 -13.46
C ALA A 11 9.62 7.59 -13.22
N LEU A 12 8.61 8.16 -12.57
CA LEU A 12 8.56 9.59 -12.27
C LEU A 12 9.38 9.92 -11.01
N PRO A 13 9.98 11.12 -10.94
CA PRO A 13 10.73 11.52 -9.75
C PRO A 13 9.80 11.64 -8.54
N ASN A 14 10.35 11.40 -7.36
CA ASN A 14 9.65 11.49 -6.07
C ASN A 14 8.46 10.54 -5.94
N SER A 15 8.41 9.48 -6.75
CA SER A 15 7.36 8.47 -6.65
C SER A 15 7.68 7.47 -5.53
N VAL A 16 6.62 7.00 -4.88
CA VAL A 16 6.70 6.06 -3.75
C VAL A 16 5.73 4.90 -4.00
N PHE A 17 6.24 3.69 -3.89
CA PHE A 17 5.46 2.47 -4.07
C PHE A 17 4.76 2.09 -2.77
N VAL A 18 3.42 2.15 -2.74
CA VAL A 18 2.63 1.85 -1.55
C VAL A 18 2.06 0.44 -1.65
N PHE A 19 2.38 -0.40 -0.68
CA PHE A 19 2.07 -1.82 -0.74
C PHE A 19 1.53 -2.35 0.58
N GLY A 20 0.76 -3.45 0.49
CA GLY A 20 0.30 -4.19 1.66
C GLY A 20 1.42 -5.05 2.23
N SER A 21 1.71 -4.86 3.51
CA SER A 21 2.77 -5.56 4.21
C SER A 21 2.20 -6.43 5.34
N ASN A 22 3.09 -6.97 6.18
CA ASN A 22 2.72 -7.55 7.45
C ASN A 22 3.54 -6.90 8.56
N LEU A 23 3.03 -6.97 9.79
CA LEU A 23 3.68 -6.35 10.95
C LEU A 23 5.08 -6.92 11.21
N ALA A 24 5.30 -8.19 10.85
CA ALA A 24 6.62 -8.81 10.99
C ALA A 24 7.66 -8.26 10.00
N GLY A 25 7.22 -7.58 8.94
CA GLY A 25 8.12 -7.00 7.95
C GLY A 25 8.81 -8.02 7.07
N VAL A 26 8.16 -9.15 6.78
CA VAL A 26 8.69 -10.17 5.87
C VAL A 26 8.09 -9.93 4.48
N HIS A 27 8.93 -9.59 3.52
CA HIS A 27 8.52 -9.20 2.17
C HIS A 27 8.84 -10.29 1.16
N GLY A 28 8.21 -11.45 1.31
CA GLY A 28 8.58 -12.65 0.57
C GLY A 28 7.80 -12.94 -0.70
N ALA A 29 6.69 -12.22 -0.96
CA ALA A 29 5.84 -12.50 -2.11
C ALA A 29 5.06 -11.27 -2.54
N GLY A 30 4.55 -11.30 -3.79
CA GLY A 30 3.67 -10.27 -4.32
C GLY A 30 4.26 -8.87 -4.32
N ALA A 31 3.41 -7.88 -4.03
CA ALA A 31 3.83 -6.47 -4.01
C ALA A 31 4.92 -6.21 -2.98
N ALA A 32 4.87 -6.89 -1.83
CA ALA A 32 5.90 -6.75 -0.80
C ALA A 32 7.27 -7.20 -1.31
N LYS A 33 7.33 -8.29 -2.04
CA LYS A 33 8.59 -8.76 -2.65
C LYS A 33 9.09 -7.75 -3.69
N GLU A 34 8.22 -7.20 -4.51
CA GLU A 34 8.60 -6.18 -5.47
C GLU A 34 9.13 -4.93 -4.77
N ALA A 35 8.49 -4.50 -3.69
CA ALA A 35 8.97 -3.38 -2.89
C ALA A 35 10.38 -3.63 -2.37
N ALA A 36 10.66 -4.84 -1.88
CA ALA A 36 11.98 -5.18 -1.35
C ALA A 36 13.03 -5.27 -2.44
N THR A 37 12.69 -5.80 -3.61
CA THR A 37 13.67 -5.98 -4.69
C THR A 37 13.92 -4.72 -5.51
N ARG A 38 12.93 -3.83 -5.62
CA ARG A 38 13.00 -2.66 -6.52
C ARG A 38 12.92 -1.32 -5.84
N TYR A 39 12.25 -1.22 -4.69
CA TYR A 39 11.88 0.08 -4.13
C TYR A 39 12.35 0.31 -2.70
N GLY A 40 13.27 -0.51 -2.23
CA GLY A 40 13.97 -0.25 -0.98
C GLY A 40 13.25 -0.64 0.30
N ALA A 41 12.21 -1.47 0.23
CA ALA A 41 11.60 -2.01 1.44
C ALA A 41 12.60 -2.88 2.19
N VAL A 42 12.58 -2.80 3.51
CA VAL A 42 13.59 -3.42 4.38
C VAL A 42 12.92 -4.50 5.25
N ARG A 43 13.56 -5.67 5.32
CA ARG A 43 13.10 -6.75 6.20
C ARG A 43 13.04 -6.25 7.65
N GLY A 44 11.95 -6.58 8.32
CA GLY A 44 11.70 -6.15 9.69
C GLY A 44 10.99 -4.80 9.79
N HIS A 45 10.81 -4.09 8.67
CA HIS A 45 10.13 -2.81 8.62
C HIS A 45 8.75 -3.00 7.99
N GLY A 46 7.74 -3.22 8.82
CA GLY A 46 6.38 -3.58 8.37
C GLY A 46 5.45 -2.41 8.15
N GLU A 47 5.81 -1.20 8.60
CA GLU A 47 4.96 -0.02 8.45
C GLU A 47 5.79 1.23 8.15
N GLY A 48 5.30 2.05 7.22
CA GLY A 48 5.87 3.36 6.92
C GLY A 48 6.88 3.35 5.79
N MET A 49 7.58 4.48 5.64
CA MET A 49 8.55 4.70 4.57
C MET A 49 9.83 3.90 4.77
N ALA A 50 10.31 3.31 3.68
CA ALA A 50 11.65 2.75 3.58
C ALA A 50 12.07 2.85 2.12
N GLY A 51 13.18 3.54 1.84
CA GLY A 51 13.60 3.81 0.47
C GLY A 51 12.51 4.54 -0.31
N ARG A 52 12.12 3.97 -1.44
CA ARG A 52 11.04 4.50 -2.28
C ARG A 52 9.76 3.69 -2.12
N SER A 53 9.50 3.18 -0.92
CA SER A 53 8.30 2.39 -0.65
C SER A 53 7.66 2.84 0.66
N TYR A 54 6.35 2.58 0.77
CA TYR A 54 5.59 2.81 2.00
C TYR A 54 4.78 1.55 2.29
N ALA A 55 5.00 0.98 3.46
CA ALA A 55 4.37 -0.27 3.89
C ALA A 55 3.10 0.03 4.71
N ILE A 56 1.98 -0.57 4.33
CA ILE A 56 0.72 -0.52 5.09
C ILE A 56 0.44 -1.94 5.57
N PRO A 57 0.53 -2.22 6.87
CA PRO A 57 0.29 -3.56 7.37
C PRO A 57 -1.15 -4.01 7.12
N THR A 58 -1.30 -5.20 6.54
CA THR A 58 -2.61 -5.82 6.30
C THR A 58 -2.69 -7.21 6.91
N LYS A 59 -1.56 -7.73 7.41
CA LYS A 59 -1.47 -9.01 8.13
C LYS A 59 -0.51 -8.86 9.30
N GLY A 60 -0.68 -9.71 10.31
CA GLY A 60 0.26 -9.76 11.43
C GLY A 60 1.61 -10.34 11.00
N SER A 61 1.56 -11.48 10.31
CA SER A 61 2.73 -12.10 9.71
C SER A 61 2.36 -12.73 8.37
N TRP A 62 3.38 -13.10 7.60
CA TRP A 62 3.15 -13.75 6.31
C TRP A 62 2.49 -15.14 6.47
N ARG A 63 2.60 -15.75 7.66
CA ARG A 63 2.03 -17.08 7.96
C ARG A 63 0.58 -17.02 8.38
N ASP A 64 0.06 -15.85 8.72
CA ASP A 64 -1.32 -15.74 9.15
C ASP A 64 -2.27 -16.07 7.99
N PRO A 65 -3.27 -16.94 8.20
CA PRO A 65 -4.19 -17.33 7.14
C PRO A 65 -5.16 -16.22 6.76
N VAL A 66 -5.35 -15.23 7.64
CA VAL A 66 -6.28 -14.12 7.40
C VAL A 66 -5.59 -12.78 7.66
N GLY A 67 -6.16 -11.72 7.09
CA GLY A 67 -5.67 -10.36 7.31
C GLY A 67 -5.97 -9.86 8.71
N LEU A 68 -5.35 -8.73 9.06
CA LEU A 68 -5.71 -7.98 10.26
C LEU A 68 -7.18 -7.57 10.18
N PRO A 69 -7.86 -7.33 11.32
CA PRO A 69 -9.19 -6.76 11.31
C PRO A 69 -9.24 -5.48 10.48
N LEU A 70 -10.33 -5.29 9.73
CA LEU A 70 -10.47 -4.16 8.82
C LEU A 70 -10.30 -2.82 9.54
N GLY A 71 -10.82 -2.70 10.76
CA GLY A 71 -10.65 -1.48 11.56
C GLY A 71 -9.21 -1.17 11.92
N GLN A 72 -8.38 -2.20 12.09
CA GLN A 72 -6.95 -2.01 12.34
C GLN A 72 -6.23 -1.58 11.07
N ILE A 73 -6.57 -2.17 9.93
CA ILE A 73 -6.04 -1.72 8.63
C ILE A 73 -6.41 -0.27 8.39
N GLU A 74 -7.63 0.12 8.74
CA GLU A 74 -8.07 1.51 8.59
C GLU A 74 -7.17 2.48 9.37
N VAL A 75 -6.76 2.12 10.59
CA VAL A 75 -5.85 2.96 11.38
C VAL A 75 -4.52 3.16 10.63
N PHE A 76 -3.96 2.09 10.05
CA PHE A 76 -2.72 2.18 9.28
C PHE A 76 -2.90 2.99 7.99
N VAL A 77 -4.05 2.85 7.33
CA VAL A 77 -4.36 3.65 6.14
C VAL A 77 -4.48 5.13 6.49
N GLN A 78 -5.12 5.47 7.61
CA GLN A 78 -5.22 6.87 8.05
C GLN A 78 -3.86 7.47 8.39
N THR A 79 -2.96 6.68 8.97
CA THR A 79 -1.58 7.11 9.20
C THR A 79 -0.87 7.41 7.89
N PHE A 80 -1.05 6.56 6.88
CA PHE A 80 -0.52 6.80 5.54
C PHE A 80 -1.09 8.07 4.92
N ILE A 81 -2.41 8.26 5.01
CA ILE A 81 -3.06 9.45 4.43
C ILE A 81 -2.50 10.73 5.06
N ARG A 82 -2.31 10.75 6.38
CA ARG A 82 -1.68 11.91 7.05
C ARG A 82 -0.25 12.12 6.55
N TYR A 83 0.49 11.06 6.36
CA TYR A 83 1.85 11.15 5.80
C TYR A 83 1.81 11.78 4.40
N ALA A 84 0.88 11.33 3.56
CA ALA A 84 0.75 11.84 2.19
C ALA A 84 0.40 13.33 2.16
N TYR A 85 -0.48 13.78 3.05
CA TYR A 85 -0.78 15.21 3.20
C TYR A 85 0.45 16.03 3.57
N GLY A 86 1.31 15.49 4.41
CA GLY A 86 2.53 16.15 4.85
C GLY A 86 3.66 16.13 3.83
N HIS A 87 3.50 15.40 2.74
CA HIS A 87 4.56 15.21 1.73
C HIS A 87 4.01 15.40 0.32
N PRO A 88 3.52 16.62 0.00
CA PRO A 88 2.83 16.87 -1.27
C PRO A 88 3.73 16.75 -2.51
N VAL A 89 5.06 16.78 -2.35
CA VAL A 89 5.99 16.58 -3.47
C VAL A 89 6.12 15.11 -3.88
N HIS A 90 5.74 14.18 -3.00
CA HIS A 90 5.74 12.77 -3.36
C HIS A 90 4.51 12.41 -4.18
N LEU A 91 4.70 11.43 -5.06
CA LEU A 91 3.62 10.84 -5.85
C LEU A 91 3.49 9.38 -5.40
N PHE A 92 2.40 9.05 -4.74
CA PHE A 92 2.21 7.73 -4.14
C PHE A 92 1.47 6.81 -5.11
N ALA A 93 2.17 5.77 -5.59
CA ALA A 93 1.58 4.74 -6.43
C ALA A 93 0.96 3.67 -5.52
N VAL A 94 -0.34 3.79 -5.28
CA VAL A 94 -1.04 2.90 -4.35
C VAL A 94 -1.45 1.63 -5.08
N THR A 95 -0.99 0.47 -4.58
CA THR A 95 -1.41 -0.83 -5.08
C THR A 95 -2.72 -1.25 -4.41
N ARG A 96 -3.31 -2.36 -4.86
CA ARG A 96 -4.55 -2.91 -4.29
C ARG A 96 -4.24 -3.59 -2.96
N ILE A 97 -3.85 -2.81 -1.96
CA ILE A 97 -3.45 -3.34 -0.66
C ILE A 97 -4.60 -4.12 -0.02
N GLY A 98 -4.26 -5.19 0.70
CA GLY A 98 -5.25 -6.02 1.39
C GLY A 98 -6.06 -6.93 0.49
N CYS A 99 -5.98 -6.77 -0.83
CA CYS A 99 -6.80 -7.52 -1.79
C CYS A 99 -6.13 -8.79 -2.30
N GLY A 100 -4.93 -9.08 -1.83
CA GLY A 100 -4.22 -10.30 -2.17
C GLY A 100 -4.23 -11.29 -1.01
N TYR A 101 -3.06 -11.48 -0.41
CA TYR A 101 -2.88 -12.47 0.67
C TYR A 101 -3.69 -12.18 1.93
N ALA A 102 -4.07 -10.92 2.19
CA ALA A 102 -4.91 -10.58 3.33
C ALA A 102 -6.38 -10.96 3.13
N GLY A 103 -6.81 -11.18 1.89
CA GLY A 103 -8.11 -11.76 1.59
C GLY A 103 -9.28 -10.80 1.54
N TYR A 104 -9.05 -9.48 1.58
CA TYR A 104 -10.12 -8.50 1.46
C TYR A 104 -10.44 -8.21 -0.01
N THR A 105 -11.60 -7.59 -0.24
CA THR A 105 -12.04 -7.17 -1.57
C THR A 105 -11.77 -5.69 -1.78
N ASP A 106 -11.79 -5.26 -3.04
CA ASP A 106 -11.68 -3.84 -3.37
C ASP A 106 -12.77 -3.02 -2.70
N ARG A 107 -14.00 -3.56 -2.61
CA ARG A 107 -15.12 -2.86 -1.96
C ARG A 107 -14.91 -2.65 -0.46
N GLN A 108 -14.11 -3.51 0.18
CA GLN A 108 -13.79 -3.36 1.60
C GLN A 108 -12.65 -2.39 1.84
N ILE A 109 -11.67 -2.36 0.96
CA ILE A 109 -10.44 -1.57 1.14
C ILE A 109 -10.56 -0.17 0.55
N ALA A 110 -11.12 -0.03 -0.66
CA ALA A 110 -11.17 1.27 -1.34
C ALA A 110 -11.77 2.38 -0.48
N PRO A 111 -12.88 2.17 0.25
CA PRO A 111 -13.46 3.23 1.08
C PRO A 111 -12.53 3.78 2.15
N LEU A 112 -11.56 2.99 2.60
CA LEU A 112 -10.58 3.43 3.61
C LEU A 112 -9.70 4.56 3.09
N PHE A 113 -9.60 4.72 1.77
CA PHE A 113 -8.80 5.75 1.11
C PHE A 113 -9.62 6.95 0.64
N SER A 114 -10.87 7.08 1.06
CA SER A 114 -11.76 8.15 0.59
C SER A 114 -11.21 9.54 0.85
N ASP A 115 -10.41 9.72 1.93
CA ASP A 115 -9.80 11.00 2.30
C ASP A 115 -8.40 11.21 1.73
N ALA A 116 -7.92 10.33 0.86
CA ALA A 116 -6.57 10.42 0.32
C ALA A 116 -6.40 11.70 -0.53
N PRO A 117 -5.27 12.42 -0.36
CA PRO A 117 -5.00 13.61 -1.15
C PRO A 117 -4.69 13.28 -2.61
N PRO A 118 -4.70 14.30 -3.51
CA PRO A 118 -4.52 14.06 -4.94
C PRO A 118 -3.18 13.45 -5.35
N ASN A 119 -2.14 13.56 -4.50
CA ASN A 119 -0.85 12.93 -4.77
C ASN A 119 -0.84 11.43 -4.50
N CYS A 120 -1.96 10.87 -4.05
CA CYS A 120 -2.16 9.42 -3.97
C CYS A 120 -2.87 8.94 -5.23
N LEU A 121 -2.15 8.18 -6.07
CA LEU A 121 -2.72 7.59 -7.29
C LEU A 121 -3.28 6.23 -6.92
N LEU A 122 -4.61 6.17 -6.78
CA LEU A 122 -5.30 4.96 -6.34
C LEU A 122 -5.47 3.97 -7.50
N PRO A 123 -5.64 2.67 -7.22
CA PRO A 123 -5.89 1.68 -8.27
C PRO A 123 -7.11 2.04 -9.12
N PRO A 124 -7.01 1.91 -10.45
CA PRO A 124 -8.15 2.20 -11.33
C PRO A 124 -9.39 1.36 -11.00
N GLU A 125 -9.20 0.17 -10.48
CA GLU A 125 -10.30 -0.71 -10.07
C GLU A 125 -11.20 -0.08 -9.00
N TRP A 126 -10.66 0.89 -8.26
CA TRP A 126 -11.41 1.55 -7.18
C TRP A 126 -12.25 2.72 -7.66
N GLU A 127 -12.05 3.19 -8.90
CA GLU A 127 -12.79 4.36 -9.41
C GLU A 127 -14.29 4.13 -9.50
N SER A 128 -14.71 2.89 -9.79
CA SER A 128 -16.12 2.54 -9.87
C SER A 128 -16.77 2.28 -8.52
N ILE A 129 -15.98 2.28 -7.43
CA ILE A 129 -16.48 2.00 -6.09
C ILE A 129 -16.92 3.31 -5.44
N ARG A 130 -18.16 3.34 -4.97
CA ARG A 130 -18.73 4.50 -4.28
C ARG A 130 -18.32 4.51 -2.81
N PHE A 131 -17.96 5.65 -2.35
CA PHE A 131 -17.59 5.87 -0.96
C PHE A 131 -18.74 6.45 -0.17
#